data_23c3250273dbc14053fca47f11861a61
#
_entry.id   23c3250273dbc14053fca47f11861a61
#
_cell.length_a   1.000
_cell.length_b   1.000
_cell.length_c   1.000
_cell.angle_alpha   90.00
_cell.angle_beta   90.00
_cell.angle_gamma   90.00
#
_symmetry.space_group_name_H-M   'P 1'
#
loop_
_entity.id
_entity.type
_entity.pdbx_description
1 polymer ?
#
loop_
_entity_poly.entity_id
_entity_poly.type
_entity_poly.pdbx_seq_one_letter_code
_entity_poly.pdbx_strand_id
1 'polypeptide(L)'
;NGTMMDLSANTPTVAEYVDTGRMYLDGSVKYGALDGVVRDRIRMALNGHVSVNVILDENDEPLGEPWCEVMGLPELGKSNAPLVDVLEEDLSQFLGRANAKTRGDDDKLSDELRRVTRQSGMSEIGKKPEVTVIVSRMS
;
A
#
# COMPACT_ATOMS: atom_id res chain seq x y z
N ASN A 1 13.04 15.47 -18.94
CA ASN A 1 13.13 15.23 -18.74
C ASN A 1 13.23 14.87 -18.36
N GLY A 2 13.12 14.93 -17.98
CA GLY A 2 13.39 14.68 -17.44
C GLY A 2 13.21 14.05 -17.16
N THR A 3 13.14 13.63 -17.09
CA THR A 3 12.94 12.97 -16.72
C THR A 3 12.40 12.22 -16.51
N MET A 4 11.85 12.05 -16.34
CA MET A 4 11.56 11.28 -16.00
C MET A 4 11.07 10.49 -16.44
N MET A 5 10.90 10.07 -16.82
CA MET A 5 10.78 9.42 -17.20
C MET A 5 10.55 9.04 -17.94
N ASP A 6 10.61 8.68 -18.41
CA ASP A 6 10.50 8.25 -18.99
C ASP A 6 10.25 7.44 -19.08
N LEU A 7 9.68 6.96 -18.91
CA LEU A 7 9.65 6.31 -18.94
C LEU A 7 9.70 5.77 -19.66
N SER A 8 9.79 5.66 -20.11
CA SER A 8 10.09 5.19 -20.55
C SER A 8 10.75 4.96 -20.61
N ALA A 9 10.84 4.90 -20.75
CA ALA A 9 11.37 4.81 -20.69
C ALA A 9 11.73 4.89 -20.29
N ASN A 10 11.54 4.87 -20.03
CA ASN A 10 11.82 5.11 -19.42
C ASN A 10 11.75 5.21 -18.59
N THR A 11 11.86 4.74 -18.01
CA THR A 11 11.70 4.88 -17.04
C THR A 11 12.45 5.10 -16.23
N PRO A 12 12.56 5.38 -15.89
CA PRO A 12 13.59 5.80 -15.21
C PRO A 12 13.60 5.85 -13.83
N THR A 13 14.65 6.13 -13.33
CA THR A 13 14.70 6.20 -11.91
C THR A 13 14.30 7.61 -11.53
N VAL A 14 13.07 7.74 -11.16
CA VAL A 14 12.50 9.03 -10.78
C VAL A 14 13.31 9.67 -9.66
N ALA A 15 13.79 8.86 -8.71
CA ALA A 15 14.54 9.34 -7.56
C ALA A 15 15.83 10.09 -7.95
N GLU A 16 16.42 9.78 -9.08
CA GLU A 16 17.64 10.42 -9.53
C GLU A 16 17.43 11.86 -9.94
N TYR A 17 16.19 12.25 -10.21
CA TYR A 17 15.89 13.57 -10.74
C TYR A 17 15.26 14.51 -9.71
N VAL A 18 15.12 14.05 -8.48
CA VAL A 18 14.51 14.88 -7.44
C VAL A 18 15.55 15.83 -6.86
N ASP A 19 15.30 17.12 -6.94
CA ASP A 19 16.08 18.11 -6.24
C ASP A 19 15.16 19.25 -5.77
N THR A 20 15.64 20.05 -4.83
CA THR A 20 14.80 21.01 -4.12
C THR A 20 14.33 22.17 -4.99
N GLY A 21 15.00 22.43 -6.11
CA GLY A 21 14.67 23.55 -6.97
C GLY A 21 13.75 23.21 -8.12
N ARG A 22 13.43 21.94 -8.30
CA ARG A 22 12.67 21.51 -9.48
C ARG A 22 11.17 21.57 -9.24
N MET A 23 10.48 21.85 -10.34
CA MET A 23 9.02 21.81 -10.39
C MET A 23 8.60 20.74 -11.39
N TYR A 24 7.55 20.01 -11.08
CA TYR A 24 7.02 18.94 -11.93
C TYR A 24 5.60 19.27 -12.36
N LEU A 25 5.30 18.97 -13.61
CA LEU A 25 3.96 19.15 -14.15
C LEU A 25 3.22 17.80 -14.05
N ASP A 26 2.13 17.78 -13.33
CA ASP A 26 1.29 16.61 -13.17
C ASP A 26 -0.06 16.92 -13.77
N GLY A 27 -0.28 16.40 -15.01
CA GLY A 27 -1.43 16.84 -15.77
C GLY A 27 -1.30 18.32 -16.06
N SER A 28 -2.20 19.11 -15.49
CA SER A 28 -2.18 20.55 -15.66
C SER A 28 -1.74 21.30 -14.40
N VAL A 29 -1.24 20.55 -13.37
CA VAL A 29 -0.89 21.14 -12.09
C VAL A 29 0.62 20.99 -11.84
N LYS A 30 1.25 22.05 -11.36
CA LYS A 30 2.69 22.04 -11.06
C LYS A 30 2.93 21.70 -9.59
N TYR A 31 3.93 20.86 -9.35
CA TYR A 31 4.33 20.50 -8.00
C TYR A 31 5.84 20.65 -7.83
N GLY A 32 6.26 21.11 -6.66
CA GLY A 32 7.67 21.14 -6.32
C GLY A 32 8.20 19.75 -5.97
N ALA A 33 9.50 19.56 -6.11
CA ALA A 33 10.15 18.27 -5.90
C ALA A 33 9.96 17.71 -4.49
N LEU A 34 9.74 18.60 -3.51
CA LEU A 34 9.53 18.18 -2.12
C LEU A 34 8.07 18.17 -1.70
N ASP A 35 7.16 18.45 -2.62
CA ASP A 35 5.73 18.38 -2.32
C ASP A 35 5.32 16.94 -2.06
N GLY A 36 4.26 16.75 -1.24
CA GLY A 36 3.77 15.43 -0.85
C GLY A 36 3.46 14.53 -2.03
N VAL A 37 2.90 15.10 -3.11
CA VAL A 37 2.54 14.32 -4.31
C VAL A 37 3.78 13.67 -4.92
N VAL A 38 4.86 14.42 -5.09
CA VAL A 38 6.09 13.89 -5.67
C VAL A 38 6.71 12.85 -4.75
N ARG A 39 6.72 13.15 -3.45
CA ARG A 39 7.27 12.24 -2.44
C ARG A 39 6.52 10.90 -2.44
N ASP A 40 5.20 10.96 -2.50
CA ASP A 40 4.36 9.75 -2.52
C ASP A 40 4.62 8.91 -3.76
N ARG A 41 4.78 9.54 -4.91
CA ARG A 41 5.09 8.82 -6.15
C ARG A 41 6.44 8.12 -6.08
N ILE A 42 7.43 8.77 -5.50
CA ILE A 42 8.76 8.17 -5.33
C ILE A 42 8.65 6.94 -4.42
N ARG A 43 7.92 7.04 -3.31
CA ARG A 43 7.73 5.91 -2.41
C ARG A 43 7.05 4.74 -3.10
N MET A 44 6.00 5.01 -3.88
CA MET A 44 5.30 3.96 -4.61
C MET A 44 6.19 3.33 -5.67
N ALA A 45 7.00 4.13 -6.34
CA ALA A 45 7.93 3.62 -7.36
C ALA A 45 8.98 2.70 -6.73
N LEU A 46 9.46 3.03 -5.53
CA LEU A 46 10.49 2.23 -4.86
C LEU A 46 9.92 1.02 -4.15
N ASN A 47 8.73 1.11 -3.59
CA ASN A 47 8.20 0.11 -2.67
C ASN A 47 6.97 -0.62 -3.18
N GLY A 48 6.33 -0.13 -4.23
CA GLY A 48 5.06 -0.65 -4.67
C GLY A 48 3.92 -0.24 -3.74
N HIS A 49 2.73 -0.70 -4.04
CA HIS A 49 1.54 -0.30 -3.29
C HIS A 49 0.58 -1.46 -3.11
N VAL A 50 -0.03 -1.53 -1.93
CA VAL A 50 -1.09 -2.49 -1.62
C VAL A 50 -2.31 -1.73 -1.12
N SER A 51 -3.46 -2.05 -1.68
CA SER A 51 -4.75 -1.57 -1.18
C SER A 51 -5.38 -2.72 -0.38
N VAL A 52 -5.70 -2.46 0.89
CA VAL A 52 -6.30 -3.44 1.78
C VAL A 52 -7.75 -3.03 2.02
N ASN A 53 -8.66 -3.96 1.81
CA ASN A 53 -10.10 -3.69 1.91
C ASN A 53 -10.73 -4.65 2.90
N VAL A 54 -11.44 -4.10 3.89
CA VAL A 54 -12.11 -4.87 4.93
C VAL A 54 -13.53 -4.32 5.10
N ILE A 55 -14.49 -5.21 5.22
CA ILE A 55 -15.88 -4.83 5.52
C ILE A 55 -16.26 -5.44 6.86
N LEU A 56 -16.81 -4.62 7.74
CA LEU A 56 -17.29 -5.05 9.05
C LEU A 56 -18.79 -4.79 9.15
N ASP A 57 -19.46 -5.63 9.95
CA ASP A 57 -20.88 -5.43 10.20
C ASP A 57 -21.09 -4.47 11.39
N GLU A 58 -22.33 -4.29 11.79
CA GLU A 58 -22.70 -3.38 12.88
C GLU A 58 -22.14 -3.80 14.23
N ASN A 59 -21.71 -5.06 14.36
CA ASN A 59 -21.11 -5.59 15.57
C ASN A 59 -19.58 -5.68 15.47
N ASP A 60 -18.99 -5.00 14.50
CA ASP A 60 -17.55 -4.98 14.26
C ASP A 60 -16.99 -6.36 13.87
N GLU A 61 -17.84 -7.22 13.35
CA GLU A 61 -17.40 -8.55 12.86
C GLU A 61 -17.14 -8.49 11.37
N PRO A 62 -16.06 -9.15 10.90
CA PRO A 62 -15.75 -9.15 9.48
C PRO A 62 -16.86 -9.79 8.64
N LEU A 63 -17.24 -9.12 7.57
CA LEU A 63 -18.16 -9.64 6.57
C LEU A 63 -17.32 -10.12 5.39
N GLY A 64 -17.09 -11.44 5.35
CA GLY A 64 -16.25 -12.03 4.32
C GLY A 64 -14.77 -11.83 4.63
N GLU A 65 -13.94 -12.25 3.69
CA GLU A 65 -12.50 -12.17 3.84
C GLU A 65 -11.99 -10.80 3.41
N PRO A 66 -10.91 -10.31 4.02
CA PRO A 66 -10.26 -9.11 3.51
C PRO A 66 -9.70 -9.38 2.12
N TRP A 67 -9.65 -8.35 1.29
CA TRP A 67 -9.01 -8.53 -0.02
C TRP A 67 -8.03 -7.41 -0.30
N CYS A 68 -7.02 -7.75 -1.11
CA CYS A 68 -5.95 -6.84 -1.45
C CYS A 68 -5.83 -6.68 -2.95
N GLU A 69 -5.45 -5.46 -3.36
CA GLU A 69 -5.00 -5.20 -4.72
C GLU A 69 -3.59 -4.68 -4.63
N VAL A 70 -2.70 -5.19 -5.49
CA VAL A 70 -1.30 -4.81 -5.46
C VAL A 70 -0.93 -4.12 -6.76
N MET A 71 0.03 -3.21 -6.69
CA MET A 71 0.53 -2.48 -7.84
C MET A 71 2.02 -2.30 -7.70
N GLY A 72 2.77 -2.69 -8.74
CA GLY A 72 4.21 -2.53 -8.74
C GLY A 72 4.95 -3.49 -7.82
N LEU A 73 4.39 -4.69 -7.60
CA LEU A 73 5.00 -5.70 -6.74
C LEU A 73 5.11 -7.03 -7.48
N PRO A 74 6.06 -7.89 -7.09
CA PRO A 74 6.18 -9.22 -7.70
C PRO A 74 4.93 -10.07 -7.44
N GLU A 75 4.63 -10.94 -8.38
CA GLU A 75 3.50 -11.86 -8.24
C GLU A 75 3.76 -12.91 -7.17
N LEU A 76 5.00 -13.40 -7.09
CA LEU A 76 5.39 -14.45 -6.15
C LEU A 76 6.50 -13.93 -5.26
N GLY A 77 6.48 -14.37 -4.01
CA GLY A 77 7.53 -14.06 -3.07
C GLY A 77 8.27 -15.31 -2.64
N LYS A 78 8.89 -15.22 -1.47
CA LYS A 78 9.73 -16.28 -0.91
C LYS A 78 8.99 -17.61 -0.76
N SER A 79 7.71 -17.58 -0.43
CA SER A 79 6.92 -18.79 -0.24
C SER A 79 6.47 -19.46 -1.54
N ASN A 80 6.69 -18.79 -2.68
CA ASN A 80 6.26 -19.25 -4.00
C ASN A 80 4.75 -19.30 -4.18
N ALA A 81 3.98 -18.77 -3.24
CA ALA A 81 2.54 -18.58 -3.37
C ALA A 81 2.27 -17.19 -3.93
N PRO A 82 1.12 -16.97 -4.59
CA PRO A 82 0.78 -15.62 -5.04
C PRO A 82 0.82 -14.63 -3.87
N LEU A 83 1.50 -13.51 -4.07
CA LEU A 83 1.68 -12.53 -3.01
C LEU A 83 0.35 -12.05 -2.45
N VAL A 84 -0.64 -11.82 -3.32
CA VAL A 84 -1.97 -11.38 -2.89
C VAL A 84 -2.58 -12.40 -1.91
N ASP A 85 -2.45 -13.68 -2.22
CA ASP A 85 -3.00 -14.73 -1.36
C ASP A 85 -2.33 -14.76 0.01
N VAL A 86 -1.01 -14.57 0.04
CA VAL A 86 -0.28 -14.53 1.31
C VAL A 86 -0.72 -13.33 2.14
N LEU A 87 -0.83 -12.17 1.51
CA LEU A 87 -1.26 -10.97 2.21
C LEU A 87 -2.68 -11.13 2.76
N GLU A 88 -3.60 -11.66 1.95
CA GLU A 88 -4.98 -11.84 2.36
C GLU A 88 -5.10 -12.85 3.50
N GLU A 89 -4.32 -13.91 3.44
CA GLU A 89 -4.32 -14.93 4.50
C GLU A 89 -3.82 -14.34 5.81
N ASP A 90 -2.73 -13.59 5.79
CA ASP A 90 -2.17 -12.98 7.00
C ASP A 90 -3.14 -11.96 7.59
N LEU A 91 -3.82 -11.20 6.74
CA LEU A 91 -4.82 -10.24 7.19
C LEU A 91 -6.05 -10.94 7.78
N SER A 92 -6.48 -12.02 7.17
CA SER A 92 -7.60 -12.80 7.67
C SER A 92 -7.29 -13.38 9.05
N GLN A 93 -6.08 -13.91 9.23
CA GLN A 93 -5.65 -14.43 10.52
C GLN A 93 -5.60 -13.33 11.58
N PHE A 94 -5.09 -12.15 11.21
CA PHE A 94 -5.08 -11.03 12.13
C PHE A 94 -6.49 -10.63 12.56
N LEU A 95 -7.42 -10.51 11.62
CA LEU A 95 -8.80 -10.14 11.93
C LEU A 95 -9.46 -11.17 12.86
N GLY A 96 -9.16 -12.45 12.66
CA GLY A 96 -9.68 -13.51 13.51
C GLY A 96 -9.16 -13.44 14.94
N ARG A 97 -7.98 -12.83 15.15
CA ARG A 97 -7.37 -12.70 16.47
C ARG A 97 -7.63 -11.34 17.13
N ALA A 98 -8.01 -10.35 16.32
CA ALA A 98 -8.17 -9.00 16.83
C ALA A 98 -9.27 -8.92 17.86
N ASN A 99 -9.04 -8.16 18.94
CA ASN A 99 -10.05 -8.01 19.98
C ASN A 99 -11.09 -6.96 19.55
N ALA A 100 -12.21 -6.94 20.27
CA ALA A 100 -13.34 -6.07 19.93
C ALA A 100 -12.96 -4.60 19.98
N LYS A 101 -12.07 -4.21 20.90
CA LYS A 101 -11.64 -2.82 21.03
C LYS A 101 -10.90 -2.35 19.78
N THR A 102 -10.05 -3.19 19.23
CA THR A 102 -9.32 -2.87 18.00
C THR A 102 -10.27 -2.80 16.81
N ARG A 103 -11.15 -3.79 16.68
CA ARG A 103 -12.11 -3.82 15.55
C ARG A 103 -13.11 -2.66 15.62
N GLY A 104 -13.37 -2.13 16.80
CA GLY A 104 -14.30 -1.01 16.98
C GLY A 104 -13.67 0.35 16.75
N ASP A 105 -12.36 0.43 16.58
CA ASP A 105 -11.64 1.69 16.42
C ASP A 105 -11.00 1.70 15.02
N ASP A 106 -11.56 2.51 14.12
CA ASP A 106 -11.11 2.54 12.72
C ASP A 106 -9.63 2.90 12.58
N ASP A 107 -9.16 3.88 13.36
CA ASP A 107 -7.76 4.29 13.27
C ASP A 107 -6.82 3.18 13.74
N LYS A 108 -7.17 2.57 14.86
CA LYS A 108 -6.36 1.48 15.41
C LYS A 108 -6.36 0.29 14.47
N LEU A 109 -7.53 -0.06 13.95
CA LEU A 109 -7.65 -1.19 13.01
C LEU A 109 -6.85 -0.92 11.75
N SER A 110 -6.95 0.28 11.18
CA SER A 110 -6.21 0.64 9.98
C SER A 110 -4.70 0.57 10.20
N ASP A 111 -4.22 1.07 11.34
CA ASP A 111 -2.79 1.02 11.65
C ASP A 111 -2.30 -0.42 11.77
N GLU A 112 -3.10 -1.29 12.42
CA GLU A 112 -2.71 -2.69 12.58
C GLU A 112 -2.76 -3.46 11.25
N LEU A 113 -3.76 -3.20 10.42
CA LEU A 113 -3.84 -3.83 9.11
C LEU A 113 -2.66 -3.40 8.23
N ARG A 114 -2.29 -2.12 8.31
CA ARG A 114 -1.11 -1.61 7.59
C ARG A 114 0.16 -2.32 8.08
N ARG A 115 0.30 -2.45 9.38
CA ARG A 115 1.46 -3.11 9.98
C ARG A 115 1.58 -4.57 9.51
N VAL A 116 0.48 -5.30 9.54
CA VAL A 116 0.46 -6.71 9.10
C VAL A 116 0.85 -6.81 7.63
N THR A 117 0.27 -5.95 6.79
CA THR A 117 0.57 -5.96 5.35
C THR A 117 2.05 -5.68 5.09
N ARG A 118 2.61 -4.71 5.79
CA ARG A 118 4.03 -4.36 5.61
C ARG A 118 4.95 -5.46 6.11
N GLN A 119 4.60 -6.12 7.22
CA GLN A 119 5.39 -7.25 7.71
C GLN A 119 5.35 -8.44 6.74
N SER A 120 4.17 -8.73 6.22
CA SER A 120 4.02 -9.80 5.22
C SER A 120 4.84 -9.51 3.97
N GLY A 121 4.79 -8.27 3.49
CA GLY A 121 5.59 -7.86 2.35
C GLY A 121 7.09 -8.02 2.63
N MET A 122 7.53 -7.58 3.81
CA MET A 122 8.94 -7.72 4.17
C MET A 122 9.36 -9.19 4.21
N SER A 123 8.51 -10.06 4.73
CA SER A 123 8.81 -11.49 4.80
C SER A 123 8.85 -12.14 3.42
N GLU A 124 7.94 -11.77 2.52
CA GLU A 124 7.79 -12.42 1.22
C GLU A 124 8.70 -11.85 0.14
N ILE A 125 8.86 -10.53 0.08
CA ILE A 125 9.57 -9.88 -1.01
C ILE A 125 10.69 -8.96 -0.54
N GLY A 126 10.97 -8.92 0.75
CA GLY A 126 12.09 -8.15 1.28
C GLY A 126 11.91 -6.64 1.25
N LYS A 127 10.68 -6.16 1.11
CA LYS A 127 10.41 -4.73 1.17
C LYS A 127 9.03 -4.48 1.78
N LYS A 128 8.86 -3.28 2.32
CA LYS A 128 7.60 -2.86 2.93
C LYS A 128 6.86 -1.98 1.95
N PRO A 129 5.76 -2.46 1.36
CA PRO A 129 5.01 -1.67 0.38
C PRO A 129 4.31 -0.49 1.04
N GLU A 130 3.98 0.52 0.23
CA GLU A 130 3.05 1.56 0.65
C GLU A 130 1.66 0.94 0.71
N VAL A 131 0.88 1.28 1.74
CA VAL A 131 -0.39 0.62 2.00
C VAL A 131 -1.50 1.65 2.19
N THR A 132 -2.61 1.44 1.50
CA THR A 132 -3.86 2.16 1.75
C THR A 132 -4.84 1.17 2.36
N VAL A 133 -5.45 1.52 3.48
CA VAL A 133 -6.42 0.68 4.15
C VAL A 133 -7.80 1.32 4.04
N ILE A 134 -8.76 0.55 3.56
CA ILE A 134 -10.15 0.98 3.47
C ILE A 134 -10.99 0.07 4.36
N VAL A 135 -11.55 0.63 5.42
CA VAL A 135 -12.46 -0.07 6.33
C VAL A 135 -13.85 0.45 6.05
N SER A 136 -14.73 -0.44 5.63
CA SER A 136 -16.14 -0.12 5.37
C SER A 136 -17.01 -0.79 6.40
N ARG A 137 -18.05 -0.10 6.84
CA ARG A 137 -18.99 -0.64 7.82
C ARG A 137 -20.37 -0.73 7.20
N MET A 138 -20.99 -1.88 7.40
CA MET A 138 -22.35 -2.13 6.94
C MET A 138 -23.27 -2.14 8.15
N SER A 139 -24.38 -1.44 8.07
CA SER A 139 -25.36 -1.42 9.16
C SER A 139 -26.64 -2.10 8.74
#